data_bbe8190277f6c919e2751a502850dd19
#
_entry.id   bbe8190277f6c919e2751a502850dd19
#
_cell.length_a   1.000
_cell.length_b   1.000
_cell.length_c   1.000
_cell.angle_alpha   90.00
_cell.angle_beta   90.00
_cell.angle_gamma   90.00
#
_symmetry.space_group_name_H-M   'P 1'
#
loop_
_entity.id
_entity.type
_entity.pdbx_description
1 polymer ?
#
loop_
_entity_poly.entity_id
_entity_poly.type
_entity_poly.pdbx_seq_one_letter_code
_entity_poly.pdbx_strand_id
1 'polypeptide(L)'
;AYLRYHQAPFVQDDPITVPHRFSKKQDIEISGFLIATIAWGNRKSIIRSGEKLLELMHHSPHDFILNHKPKDLKKFEDFKHRTFQPADLLYFIHRLKKHYSTNDSLESMFSDGMDRDDEDIQNGLIHFHDSFFADEFAPVRTRKHVATPARKSACKRLNMFLRWMVRPYDGGVD
;
A
#
# COMPACT_ATOMS: atom_id res chain seq x y z
N ALA A 1 18.65 12.91 14.77
CA ALA A 1 17.27 12.53 14.33
C ALA A 1 17.15 11.01 14.16
N TYR A 2 18.04 10.35 13.42
CA TYR A 2 18.00 8.90 13.15
C TYR A 2 17.86 8.06 14.44
N LEU A 3 18.80 8.20 15.39
CA LEU A 3 18.81 7.44 16.66
C LEU A 3 17.53 7.62 17.51
N ARG A 4 16.81 8.73 17.35
CA ARG A 4 15.56 9.00 18.08
C ARG A 4 14.37 8.23 17.50
N TYR A 5 14.36 8.01 16.19
CA TYR A 5 13.23 7.40 15.46
C TYR A 5 13.48 5.95 15.07
N HIS A 6 14.71 5.47 15.27
CA HIS A 6 15.13 4.10 15.00
C HIS A 6 15.14 3.27 16.28
N GLN A 7 14.02 3.27 17.01
CA GLN A 7 13.87 2.57 18.29
C GLN A 7 12.50 1.90 18.38
N ALA A 8 12.45 0.71 18.97
CA ALA A 8 11.22 -0.08 19.15
C ALA A 8 10.03 0.71 19.75
N PRO A 9 10.19 1.62 20.73
CA PRO A 9 9.08 2.43 21.23
C PRO A 9 8.46 3.36 20.19
N PHE A 10 9.21 3.76 19.15
CA PHE A 10 8.68 4.62 18.09
C PHE A 10 7.71 3.87 17.16
N VAL A 11 7.96 2.57 16.94
CA VAL A 11 7.11 1.72 16.09
C VAL A 11 5.68 1.65 16.61
N GLN A 12 5.48 1.63 17.93
CA GLN A 12 4.15 1.51 18.54
C GLN A 12 3.19 2.63 18.12
N ASP A 13 3.72 3.82 17.85
CA ASP A 13 2.95 4.99 17.41
C ASP A 13 3.08 5.27 15.90
N ASP A 14 3.69 4.38 15.13
CA ASP A 14 3.90 4.56 13.69
C ASP A 14 2.98 3.65 12.87
N PRO A 15 2.46 4.10 11.71
CA PRO A 15 1.64 3.29 10.83
C PRO A 15 2.25 1.96 10.37
N ILE A 16 3.58 1.81 10.42
CA ILE A 16 4.30 0.56 10.13
C ILE A 16 3.88 -0.59 11.06
N THR A 17 3.35 -0.29 12.25
CA THR A 17 2.81 -1.32 13.15
C THR A 17 1.75 -2.19 12.51
N VAL A 18 1.05 -1.69 11.49
CA VAL A 18 -0.03 -2.43 10.83
C VAL A 18 0.52 -3.60 10.00
N PRO A 19 1.44 -3.40 9.03
CA PRO A 19 2.05 -4.52 8.30
C PRO A 19 2.92 -5.43 9.19
N HIS A 20 3.50 -4.95 10.27
CA HIS A 20 4.29 -5.76 11.21
C HIS A 20 3.49 -6.85 11.95
N ARG A 21 2.16 -6.85 11.87
CA ARG A 21 1.32 -7.91 12.46
C ARG A 21 1.32 -9.20 11.67
N PHE A 22 1.81 -9.15 10.45
CA PHE A 22 1.76 -10.27 9.53
C PHE A 22 3.15 -10.90 9.37
N SER A 23 3.15 -12.20 9.10
CA SER A 23 4.34 -12.96 8.72
C SER A 23 4.30 -13.40 7.25
N LYS A 24 3.11 -13.41 6.64
CA LYS A 24 2.94 -13.76 5.23
C LYS A 24 3.26 -12.56 4.35
N LYS A 25 4.20 -12.73 3.39
CA LYS A 25 4.67 -11.65 2.49
C LYS A 25 3.52 -10.85 1.88
N GLN A 26 2.53 -11.53 1.32
CA GLN A 26 1.41 -10.88 0.64
C GLN A 26 0.52 -10.06 1.59
N ASP A 27 0.32 -10.51 2.84
CA ASP A 27 -0.42 -9.75 3.84
C ASP A 27 0.34 -8.50 4.26
N ILE A 28 1.68 -8.61 4.40
CA ILE A 28 2.58 -7.47 4.68
C ILE A 28 2.50 -6.46 3.53
N GLU A 29 2.64 -6.91 2.28
CA GLU A 29 2.60 -6.05 1.10
C GLU A 29 1.26 -5.32 0.95
N ILE A 30 0.14 -6.04 1.05
CA ILE A 30 -1.20 -5.46 0.89
C ILE A 30 -1.49 -4.45 2.00
N SER A 31 -1.27 -4.84 3.26
CA SER A 31 -1.50 -3.96 4.39
C SER A 31 -0.56 -2.75 4.35
N GLY A 32 0.73 -2.97 4.09
CA GLY A 32 1.72 -1.91 3.94
C GLY A 32 1.38 -0.91 2.84
N PHE A 33 0.97 -1.40 1.66
CA PHE A 33 0.57 -0.53 0.54
C PHE A 33 -0.68 0.29 0.85
N LEU A 34 -1.72 -0.33 1.42
CA LEU A 34 -2.94 0.38 1.81
C LEU A 34 -2.67 1.44 2.88
N ILE A 35 -1.89 1.09 3.91
CA ILE A 35 -1.53 2.02 4.98
C ILE A 35 -0.65 3.16 4.47
N ALA A 36 0.37 2.87 3.68
CA ALA A 36 1.19 3.91 3.06
C ALA A 36 0.35 4.85 2.19
N THR A 37 -0.61 4.30 1.43
CA THR A 37 -1.52 5.09 0.59
C THR A 37 -2.33 6.10 1.41
N ILE A 38 -2.81 5.75 2.59
CA ILE A 38 -3.59 6.66 3.46
C ILE A 38 -2.74 7.41 4.50
N ALA A 39 -1.41 7.24 4.49
CA ALA A 39 -0.50 7.82 5.47
C ALA A 39 -0.30 9.32 5.29
N TRP A 40 -1.35 10.11 5.54
CA TRP A 40 -1.25 11.57 5.67
C TRP A 40 -2.17 12.10 6.77
N GLY A 41 -1.64 13.03 7.56
CA GLY A 41 -2.33 13.64 8.69
C GLY A 41 -1.89 13.06 10.03
N ASN A 42 -2.82 12.87 10.94
CA ASN A 42 -2.54 12.42 12.30
C ASN A 42 -2.29 10.90 12.35
N ARG A 43 -1.17 10.46 12.95
CA ARG A 43 -0.77 9.05 13.06
C ARG A 43 -1.85 8.16 13.69
N LYS A 44 -2.43 8.59 14.81
CA LYS A 44 -3.50 7.83 15.49
C LYS A 44 -4.72 7.59 14.57
N SER A 45 -5.05 8.58 13.74
CA SER A 45 -6.13 8.46 12.76
C SER A 45 -5.78 7.46 11.64
N ILE A 46 -4.53 7.47 11.19
CA ILE A 46 -4.03 6.53 10.17
C ILE A 46 -4.09 5.09 10.70
N ILE A 47 -3.53 4.86 11.89
CA ILE A 47 -3.52 3.55 12.54
C ILE A 47 -4.96 3.05 12.73
N ARG A 48 -5.87 3.88 13.27
CA ARG A 48 -7.29 3.52 13.43
C ARG A 48 -7.96 3.14 12.10
N SER A 49 -7.67 3.86 11.04
CA SER A 49 -8.18 3.51 9.71
C SER A 49 -7.58 2.22 9.18
N GLY A 50 -6.31 1.97 9.49
CA GLY A 50 -5.65 0.69 9.20
C GLY A 50 -6.30 -0.47 9.92
N GLU A 51 -6.55 -0.34 11.24
CA GLU A 51 -7.28 -1.35 12.01
C GLU A 51 -8.64 -1.67 11.38
N LYS A 52 -9.40 -0.63 11.05
CA LYS A 52 -10.71 -0.82 10.40
C LYS A 52 -10.58 -1.55 9.06
N LEU A 53 -9.55 -1.27 8.26
CA LEU A 53 -9.29 -2.02 7.02
C LEU A 53 -8.99 -3.49 7.28
N LEU A 54 -8.14 -3.78 8.29
CA LEU A 54 -7.81 -5.17 8.65
C LEU A 54 -9.04 -5.92 9.17
N GLU A 55 -9.87 -5.31 10.01
CA GLU A 55 -11.14 -5.88 10.47
C GLU A 55 -12.07 -6.21 9.30
N LEU A 56 -12.23 -5.27 8.35
CA LEU A 56 -13.04 -5.47 7.16
C LEU A 56 -12.52 -6.61 6.26
N MET A 57 -11.21 -6.87 6.29
CA MET A 57 -10.54 -7.97 5.58
C MET A 57 -10.33 -9.23 6.46
N HIS A 58 -11.00 -9.30 7.63
CA HIS A 58 -10.92 -10.44 8.56
C HIS A 58 -9.49 -10.76 9.01
N HIS A 59 -8.61 -9.75 9.13
CA HIS A 59 -7.19 -9.87 9.47
C HIS A 59 -6.41 -10.84 8.55
N SER A 60 -6.89 -11.03 7.33
CA SER A 60 -6.28 -11.88 6.30
C SER A 60 -6.36 -11.18 4.94
N PRO A 61 -5.60 -10.07 4.74
CA PRO A 61 -5.72 -9.21 3.56
C PRO A 61 -5.61 -9.96 2.24
N HIS A 62 -4.62 -10.84 2.08
CA HIS A 62 -4.39 -11.56 0.84
C HIS A 62 -5.52 -12.56 0.54
N ASP A 63 -5.94 -13.34 1.54
CA ASP A 63 -7.06 -14.26 1.38
C ASP A 63 -8.35 -13.51 1.03
N PHE A 64 -8.62 -12.40 1.73
CA PHE A 64 -9.75 -11.53 1.40
C PHE A 64 -9.67 -11.00 -0.03
N ILE A 65 -8.54 -10.46 -0.44
CA ILE A 65 -8.36 -9.92 -1.80
C ILE A 65 -8.67 -10.98 -2.85
N LEU A 66 -8.21 -12.21 -2.70
CA LEU A 66 -8.44 -13.27 -3.68
C LEU A 66 -9.87 -13.82 -3.65
N ASN A 67 -10.44 -14.03 -2.46
CA ASN A 67 -11.61 -14.89 -2.27
C ASN A 67 -12.91 -14.15 -1.93
N HIS A 68 -12.88 -12.81 -1.74
CA HIS A 68 -14.10 -12.05 -1.43
C HIS A 68 -15.16 -12.19 -2.53
N LYS A 69 -16.41 -12.19 -2.10
CA LYS A 69 -17.60 -12.16 -2.96
C LYS A 69 -18.14 -10.73 -3.06
N PRO A 70 -18.94 -10.39 -4.09
CA PRO A 70 -19.50 -9.04 -4.24
C PRO A 70 -20.23 -8.52 -2.99
N LYS A 71 -20.92 -9.41 -2.25
CA LYS A 71 -21.61 -9.05 -1.01
C LYS A 71 -20.68 -8.58 0.11
N ASP A 72 -19.42 -9.07 0.11
CA ASP A 72 -18.44 -8.74 1.14
C ASP A 72 -17.89 -7.33 0.95
N LEU A 73 -18.01 -6.76 -0.25
CA LEU A 73 -17.58 -5.41 -0.56
C LEU A 73 -18.50 -4.33 -0.01
N LYS A 74 -19.78 -4.65 0.27
CA LYS A 74 -20.75 -3.66 0.80
C LYS A 74 -20.27 -2.99 2.08
N LYS A 75 -19.60 -3.73 2.97
CA LYS A 75 -19.08 -3.19 4.23
C LYS A 75 -17.96 -2.17 4.06
N PHE A 76 -17.35 -2.07 2.87
CA PHE A 76 -16.35 -1.05 2.53
C PHE A 76 -16.95 0.27 2.06
N GLU A 77 -18.25 0.33 1.76
CA GLU A 77 -18.96 1.53 1.32
C GLU A 77 -18.98 2.65 2.39
N ASP A 78 -18.80 2.28 3.66
CA ASP A 78 -18.70 3.22 4.78
C ASP A 78 -17.25 3.62 5.13
N PHE A 79 -16.26 3.03 4.43
CA PHE A 79 -14.86 3.34 4.70
C PHE A 79 -14.46 4.69 4.11
N LYS A 80 -13.94 5.56 4.96
CA LYS A 80 -13.42 6.86 4.54
C LYS A 80 -12.21 7.25 5.38
N HIS A 81 -11.15 7.69 4.72
CA HIS A 81 -10.02 8.34 5.38
C HIS A 81 -9.68 9.64 4.66
N ARG A 82 -10.13 10.78 5.23
CA ARG A 82 -9.92 12.12 4.64
C ARG A 82 -10.46 12.18 3.19
N THR A 83 -9.57 12.35 2.20
CA THR A 83 -9.97 12.40 0.78
C THR A 83 -10.00 11.02 0.10
N PHE A 84 -9.53 9.98 0.77
CA PHE A 84 -9.63 8.60 0.28
C PHE A 84 -11.05 8.09 0.60
N GLN A 85 -11.81 7.79 -0.44
CA GLN A 85 -13.24 7.47 -0.37
C GLN A 85 -13.48 5.97 -0.63
N PRO A 86 -14.69 5.45 -0.34
CA PRO A 86 -15.05 4.06 -0.62
C PRO A 86 -14.75 3.62 -2.06
N ALA A 87 -15.08 4.46 -3.05
CA ALA A 87 -14.82 4.16 -4.46
C ALA A 87 -13.31 3.99 -4.76
N ASP A 88 -12.45 4.77 -4.07
CA ASP A 88 -11.01 4.62 -4.22
C ASP A 88 -10.56 3.26 -3.66
N LEU A 89 -11.06 2.88 -2.47
CA LEU A 89 -10.74 1.61 -1.83
C LEU A 89 -11.24 0.41 -2.64
N LEU A 90 -12.45 0.45 -3.14
CA LEU A 90 -13.01 -0.63 -3.97
C LEU A 90 -12.20 -0.83 -5.24
N TYR A 91 -11.72 0.26 -5.86
CA TYR A 91 -10.82 0.17 -7.00
C TYR A 91 -9.47 -0.48 -6.60
N PHE A 92 -8.90 -0.10 -5.46
CA PHE A 92 -7.67 -0.72 -4.95
C PHE A 92 -7.86 -2.22 -4.72
N ILE A 93 -8.96 -2.63 -4.08
CA ILE A 93 -9.29 -4.06 -3.87
C ILE A 93 -9.38 -4.79 -5.22
N HIS A 94 -10.07 -4.22 -6.19
CA HIS A 94 -10.17 -4.78 -7.54
C HIS A 94 -8.79 -4.96 -8.19
N ARG A 95 -7.94 -3.94 -8.16
CA ARG A 95 -6.61 -3.98 -8.78
C ARG A 95 -5.67 -4.97 -8.09
N LEU A 96 -5.69 -5.00 -6.76
CA LEU A 96 -4.93 -5.98 -5.99
C LEU A 96 -5.39 -7.41 -6.31
N LYS A 97 -6.71 -7.66 -6.37
CA LYS A 97 -7.23 -8.96 -6.78
C LYS A 97 -6.75 -9.38 -8.17
N LYS A 98 -6.84 -8.49 -9.15
CA LYS A 98 -6.38 -8.75 -10.51
C LYS A 98 -4.89 -9.08 -10.53
N HIS A 99 -4.08 -8.35 -9.79
CA HIS A 99 -2.63 -8.58 -9.71
C HIS A 99 -2.30 -9.91 -9.03
N TYR A 100 -2.79 -10.13 -7.82
CA TYR A 100 -2.50 -11.35 -7.05
C TYR A 100 -3.16 -12.62 -7.60
N SER A 101 -4.04 -12.51 -8.58
CA SER A 101 -4.57 -13.68 -9.30
C SER A 101 -3.53 -14.35 -10.23
N THR A 102 -2.46 -13.63 -10.57
CA THR A 102 -1.41 -14.09 -11.51
C THR A 102 0.01 -13.87 -10.99
N ASN A 103 0.17 -13.15 -9.88
CA ASN A 103 1.47 -12.81 -9.31
C ASN A 103 1.49 -13.06 -7.81
N ASP A 104 2.65 -13.42 -7.28
CA ASP A 104 2.83 -13.73 -5.85
C ASP A 104 3.29 -12.52 -5.02
N SER A 105 3.58 -11.38 -5.65
CA SER A 105 4.14 -10.20 -4.97
C SER A 105 3.82 -8.92 -5.75
N LEU A 106 3.66 -7.80 -5.03
CA LEU A 106 3.60 -6.45 -5.63
C LEU A 106 4.94 -6.01 -6.24
N GLU A 107 6.01 -6.71 -5.94
CA GLU A 107 7.37 -6.41 -6.41
C GLU A 107 7.43 -6.31 -7.94
N SER A 108 6.78 -7.24 -8.67
CA SER A 108 6.75 -7.24 -10.13
C SER A 108 6.12 -5.97 -10.72
N MET A 109 5.16 -5.33 -10.04
CA MET A 109 4.62 -4.05 -10.50
C MET A 109 5.65 -2.91 -10.50
N PHE A 110 6.75 -3.06 -9.78
CA PHE A 110 7.87 -2.11 -9.80
C PHE A 110 9.01 -2.62 -10.70
N SER A 111 9.44 -3.87 -10.48
CA SER A 111 10.64 -4.43 -11.13
C SER A 111 10.47 -4.61 -12.64
N ASP A 112 9.25 -4.91 -13.12
CA ASP A 112 9.00 -5.08 -14.56
C ASP A 112 9.18 -3.79 -15.37
N GLY A 113 9.20 -2.63 -14.70
CA GLY A 113 9.48 -1.34 -15.32
C GLY A 113 10.91 -0.85 -15.13
N MET A 114 11.79 -1.70 -14.58
CA MET A 114 13.17 -1.31 -14.26
C MET A 114 14.19 -2.09 -15.11
N ASP A 115 15.21 -1.39 -15.54
CA ASP A 115 16.40 -1.97 -16.15
C ASP A 115 17.51 -2.11 -15.09
N ARG A 116 18.50 -3.01 -15.37
CA ARG A 116 19.64 -3.24 -14.47
C ARG A 116 20.53 -2.02 -14.29
N ASP A 117 20.54 -1.13 -15.28
CA ASP A 117 21.36 0.08 -15.32
C ASP A 117 20.63 1.31 -14.77
N ASP A 118 19.39 1.15 -14.25
CA ASP A 118 18.67 2.24 -13.61
C ASP A 118 19.40 2.66 -12.32
N GLU A 119 19.72 3.95 -12.21
CA GLU A 119 20.40 4.53 -11.05
C GLU A 119 19.46 4.68 -9.84
N ASP A 120 18.16 4.69 -10.08
CA ASP A 120 17.15 4.86 -9.03
C ASP A 120 15.83 4.13 -9.37
N ILE A 121 14.86 4.23 -8.47
CA ILE A 121 13.54 3.57 -8.58
C ILE A 121 12.54 4.32 -9.48
N GLN A 122 12.92 5.39 -10.18
CA GLN A 122 12.00 6.26 -10.89
C GLN A 122 11.16 5.52 -11.93
N ASN A 123 11.81 4.67 -12.76
CA ASN A 123 11.14 3.89 -13.78
C ASN A 123 10.15 2.87 -13.16
N GLY A 124 10.54 2.22 -12.06
CA GLY A 124 9.66 1.34 -11.29
C GLY A 124 8.42 2.03 -10.73
N LEU A 125 8.56 3.26 -10.22
CA LEU A 125 7.43 4.05 -9.72
C LEU A 125 6.48 4.50 -10.84
N ILE A 126 6.99 4.81 -12.02
CA ILE A 126 6.19 5.13 -13.20
C ILE A 126 5.42 3.89 -13.64
N HIS A 127 6.12 2.77 -13.81
CA HIS A 127 5.52 1.50 -14.20
C HIS A 127 4.44 1.04 -13.20
N PHE A 128 4.72 1.14 -11.90
CA PHE A 128 3.73 0.83 -10.86
C PHE A 128 2.45 1.64 -11.04
N HIS A 129 2.56 2.96 -11.20
CA HIS A 129 1.40 3.83 -11.39
C HIS A 129 0.61 3.43 -12.64
N ASP A 130 1.28 3.26 -13.77
CA ASP A 130 0.64 3.00 -15.06
C ASP A 130 0.00 1.61 -15.06
N SER A 131 0.68 0.59 -14.54
CA SER A 131 0.14 -0.75 -14.36
C SER A 131 -1.05 -0.76 -13.39
N PHE A 132 -0.97 -0.02 -12.28
CA PHE A 132 -2.05 0.05 -11.30
C PHE A 132 -3.32 0.68 -11.88
N PHE A 133 -3.20 1.60 -12.83
CA PHE A 133 -4.33 2.28 -13.48
C PHE A 133 -4.52 1.90 -14.95
N ALA A 134 -4.09 0.70 -15.35
CA ALA A 134 -4.21 0.21 -16.73
C ALA A 134 -5.65 -0.16 -17.13
N ASP A 135 -6.57 -0.33 -16.17
CA ASP A 135 -7.96 -0.63 -16.47
C ASP A 135 -8.68 0.59 -17.07
N GLU A 136 -9.47 0.38 -18.13
CA GLU A 136 -10.23 1.43 -18.83
C GLU A 136 -11.18 2.21 -17.90
N PHE A 137 -11.73 1.52 -16.90
CA PHE A 137 -12.65 2.12 -15.91
C PHE A 137 -11.94 2.66 -14.66
N ALA A 138 -10.60 2.80 -14.70
CA ALA A 138 -9.85 3.37 -13.58
C ALA A 138 -10.34 4.79 -13.24
N PRO A 139 -10.87 5.04 -12.03
CA PRO A 139 -11.44 6.34 -11.73
C PRO A 139 -10.35 7.43 -11.75
N VAL A 140 -10.56 8.49 -12.51
CA VAL A 140 -9.59 9.60 -12.64
C VAL A 140 -9.23 10.19 -11.28
N ARG A 141 -10.21 10.32 -10.38
CA ARG A 141 -10.00 10.85 -9.04
C ARG A 141 -9.09 9.99 -8.17
N THR A 142 -9.06 8.68 -8.38
CA THR A 142 -8.30 7.71 -7.58
C THR A 142 -6.81 7.80 -7.87
N ARG A 143 -6.43 8.25 -9.08
CA ARG A 143 -5.02 8.38 -9.51
C ARG A 143 -4.18 9.28 -8.59
N LYS A 144 -4.78 10.25 -7.90
CA LYS A 144 -4.08 11.13 -6.94
C LYS A 144 -3.55 10.39 -5.71
N HIS A 145 -4.06 9.19 -5.43
CA HIS A 145 -3.66 8.42 -4.25
C HIS A 145 -2.40 7.59 -4.49
N VAL A 146 -2.09 7.28 -5.74
CA VAL A 146 -0.84 6.65 -6.17
C VAL A 146 -0.09 7.66 -7.03
N ALA A 147 0.90 8.32 -6.44
CA ALA A 147 1.69 9.35 -7.13
C ALA A 147 2.66 8.73 -8.14
N THR A 148 3.07 9.52 -9.15
CA THR A 148 4.05 9.10 -10.14
C THR A 148 5.07 10.22 -10.42
N PRO A 149 6.36 9.88 -10.63
CA PRO A 149 7.39 10.82 -11.05
C PRO A 149 7.06 11.50 -12.39
N ALA A 150 6.33 10.83 -13.28
CA ALA A 150 5.89 11.39 -14.57
C ALA A 150 5.05 12.69 -14.40
N ARG A 151 4.47 12.91 -13.20
CA ARG A 151 3.78 14.14 -12.83
C ARG A 151 4.58 15.02 -11.85
N LYS A 152 5.90 14.89 -11.86
CA LYS A 152 6.85 15.65 -11.02
C LYS A 152 6.59 15.47 -9.51
N SER A 153 6.07 14.31 -9.08
CA SER A 153 5.89 13.96 -7.68
C SER A 153 7.13 13.29 -7.12
N ALA A 154 7.49 13.64 -5.88
CA ALA A 154 8.52 12.91 -5.12
C ALA A 154 8.04 11.55 -4.58
N CYS A 155 6.80 11.14 -4.84
CA CYS A 155 6.22 9.83 -4.49
C CYS A 155 6.45 9.37 -3.05
N LYS A 156 6.46 10.30 -2.08
CA LYS A 156 6.87 10.05 -0.68
C LYS A 156 6.22 8.82 -0.04
N ARG A 157 4.92 8.59 -0.32
CA ARG A 157 4.17 7.46 0.26
C ARG A 157 4.55 6.12 -0.36
N LEU A 158 4.77 6.08 -1.68
CA LEU A 158 5.29 4.87 -2.34
C LEU A 158 6.73 4.58 -1.92
N ASN A 159 7.57 5.61 -1.83
CA ASN A 159 8.94 5.44 -1.33
C ASN A 159 8.95 4.96 0.13
N MET A 160 8.01 5.43 0.97
CA MET A 160 7.85 4.90 2.32
C MET A 160 7.44 3.43 2.32
N PHE A 161 6.47 3.05 1.46
CA PHE A 161 6.07 1.66 1.28
C PHE A 161 7.25 0.78 0.84
N LEU A 162 7.99 1.20 -0.19
CA LEU A 162 9.18 0.48 -0.66
C LEU A 162 10.23 0.33 0.43
N ARG A 163 10.49 1.41 1.19
CA ARG A 163 11.40 1.34 2.34
C ARG A 163 10.98 0.26 3.35
N TRP A 164 9.69 0.14 3.65
CA TRP A 164 9.19 -0.90 4.55
C TRP A 164 9.36 -2.31 3.99
N MET A 165 9.33 -2.46 2.65
CA MET A 165 9.40 -3.79 2.00
C MET A 165 10.83 -4.26 1.74
N VAL A 166 11.77 -3.35 1.39
CA VAL A 166 13.09 -3.73 0.85
C VAL A 166 14.26 -3.44 1.78
N ARG A 167 14.05 -2.73 2.88
CA ARG A 167 15.15 -2.43 3.80
C ARG A 167 15.67 -3.71 4.45
N PRO A 168 16.98 -3.99 4.36
CA PRO A 168 17.55 -5.14 5.06
C PRO A 168 17.39 -4.98 6.57
N TYR A 169 17.13 -6.09 7.26
CA TYR A 169 17.06 -6.10 8.71
C TYR A 169 18.45 -5.77 9.30
N ASP A 170 18.58 -4.60 9.90
CA ASP A 170 19.80 -4.09 10.52
C ASP A 170 19.66 -3.96 12.05
N GLY A 171 18.66 -4.64 12.65
CA GLY A 171 18.31 -4.50 14.06
C GLY A 171 17.43 -3.29 14.34
N GLY A 172 17.03 -2.55 13.33
CA GLY A 172 16.11 -1.42 13.41
C GLY A 172 14.63 -1.80 13.44
N VAL A 173 13.79 -0.84 13.18
CA VAL A 173 12.33 -0.93 13.34
C VAL A 173 11.53 -0.93 12.03
N ASP A 174 12.21 -0.83 10.91
CA ASP A 174 11.61 -0.90 9.56
C ASP A 174 11.82 -2.28 8.95
#